data_2c3cc009995c9854df8a86af6734db46
#
_entry.id   2c3cc009995c9854df8a86af6734db46
#
_cell.length_a   1.000
_cell.length_b   1.000
_cell.length_c   1.000
_cell.angle_alpha   90.00
_cell.angle_beta   90.00
_cell.angle_gamma   90.00
#
_symmetry.space_group_name_H-M   'P 1'
#
loop_
_entity.id
_entity.type
_entity.pdbx_description
1 polymer ?
#
loop_
_entity_poly.entity_id
_entity_poly.type
_entity_poly.pdbx_seq_one_letter_code
_entity_poly.pdbx_strand_id
1 'polypeptide(L)'
;FSEIECITVVDKKVTAVDTKGNRYRVQDRLRDLENILPSYFIRINKSTLANEHRIERFDAVFNGGVDAVFRCGYREYVSRRCFSQIRRRYEGI
;
A
#
# COMPACT_ATOMS: atom_id res chain seq x y z
N PHE A 1 0.92 0.70 14.40
CA PHE A 1 0.88 0.78 12.92
C PHE A 1 2.13 0.22 12.25
N SER A 2 3.23 0.12 12.97
CA SER A 2 4.47 -0.42 12.39
C SER A 2 4.33 -1.92 12.02
N GLU A 3 3.34 -2.60 12.56
CA GLU A 3 3.10 -4.01 12.28
C GLU A 3 2.10 -4.24 11.14
N ILE A 4 1.69 -3.17 10.45
CA ILE A 4 0.76 -3.24 9.34
C ILE A 4 1.53 -3.03 8.03
N GLU A 5 1.40 -3.97 7.09
CA GLU A 5 1.98 -3.85 5.76
C GLU A 5 1.17 -2.89 4.90
N CYS A 6 -0.14 -3.11 4.85
CA CYS A 6 -1.04 -2.28 4.06
C CYS A 6 -2.48 -2.44 4.52
N ILE A 7 -3.32 -1.53 4.04
CA ILE A 7 -4.77 -1.61 4.24
C ILE A 7 -5.37 -1.54 2.84
N THR A 8 -6.11 -2.57 2.46
CA THR A 8 -6.63 -2.73 1.11
C THR A 8 -8.09 -3.16 1.13
N VAL A 9 -8.80 -2.98 0.02
CA VAL A 9 -10.19 -3.39 -0.10
C VAL A 9 -10.24 -4.76 -0.77
N VAL A 10 -10.79 -5.74 -0.05
CA VAL A 10 -10.98 -7.12 -0.55
C VAL A 10 -12.46 -7.44 -0.43
N ASP A 11 -13.09 -7.81 -1.54
CA ASP A 11 -14.51 -8.12 -1.58
C ASP A 11 -15.37 -7.03 -0.94
N LYS A 12 -15.07 -5.77 -1.28
CA LYS A 12 -15.77 -4.56 -0.79
C LYS A 12 -15.55 -4.31 0.71
N LYS A 13 -14.62 -5.01 1.34
CA LYS A 13 -14.32 -4.85 2.77
C LYS A 13 -12.92 -4.32 2.96
N VAL A 14 -12.79 -3.29 3.80
CA VAL A 14 -11.48 -2.73 4.16
C VAL A 14 -10.78 -3.71 5.06
N THR A 15 -9.58 -4.11 4.66
CA THR A 15 -8.81 -5.19 5.29
C THR A 15 -7.38 -4.75 5.55
N ALA A 16 -6.91 -4.92 6.77
CA ALA A 16 -5.52 -4.66 7.13
C ALA A 16 -4.72 -5.96 7.03
N VAL A 17 -3.53 -5.88 6.44
CA VAL A 17 -2.60 -7.01 6.34
C VAL A 17 -1.41 -6.70 7.23
N ASP A 18 -1.13 -7.59 8.19
CA ASP A 18 -0.02 -7.37 9.11
C ASP A 18 1.29 -7.95 8.60
N THR A 19 2.36 -7.76 9.36
CA THR A 19 3.72 -8.19 8.97
C THR A 19 3.87 -9.71 8.90
N LYS A 20 2.92 -10.45 9.46
CA LYS A 20 2.90 -11.92 9.41
C LYS A 20 1.96 -12.44 8.32
N GLY A 21 1.35 -11.53 7.56
CA GLY A 21 0.40 -11.90 6.52
C GLY A 21 -1.02 -12.14 7.00
N ASN A 22 -1.29 -11.93 8.28
CA ASN A 22 -2.65 -12.06 8.82
C ASN A 22 -3.52 -10.91 8.34
N ARG A 23 -4.81 -11.17 8.19
CA ARG A 23 -5.77 -10.20 7.67
C ARG A 23 -6.83 -9.88 8.70
N TYR A 24 -7.15 -8.60 8.83
CA TYR A 24 -8.12 -8.10 9.81
C TYR A 24 -9.09 -7.16 9.11
N ARG A 25 -10.37 -7.31 9.40
CA ARG A 25 -11.38 -6.40 8.88
C ARG A 25 -11.34 -5.08 9.65
N VAL A 26 -11.38 -3.98 8.91
CA VAL A 26 -11.40 -2.63 9.48
C VAL A 26 -12.75 -2.00 9.18
N GLN A 27 -13.36 -1.38 10.19
CA GLN A 27 -14.68 -0.78 10.04
C GLN A 27 -14.67 0.56 9.32
N ASP A 28 -13.54 1.27 9.38
CA ASP A 28 -13.41 2.60 8.79
C ASP A 28 -13.29 2.53 7.28
N ARG A 29 -13.69 3.62 6.61
CA ARG A 29 -13.47 3.76 5.18
C ARG A 29 -12.00 4.07 4.90
N LEU A 30 -11.50 3.63 3.76
CA LEU A 30 -10.10 3.86 3.38
C LEU A 30 -9.77 5.35 3.35
N ARG A 31 -10.69 6.17 2.83
CA ARG A 31 -10.50 7.62 2.77
C ARG A 31 -10.33 8.24 4.16
N ASP A 32 -11.12 7.78 5.14
CA ASP A 32 -11.03 8.29 6.50
C ASP A 32 -9.71 7.85 7.14
N LEU A 33 -9.28 6.63 6.89
CA LEU A 33 -8.00 6.13 7.38
C LEU A 33 -6.83 6.92 6.82
N GLU A 34 -6.92 7.33 5.57
CA GLU A 34 -5.87 8.12 4.93
C GLU A 34 -5.63 9.43 5.68
N ASN A 35 -6.67 9.99 6.28
CA ASN A 35 -6.58 11.26 7.01
C ASN A 35 -6.02 11.11 8.43
N ILE A 36 -6.15 9.91 9.03
CA ILE A 36 -5.77 9.71 10.44
C ILE A 36 -4.52 8.87 10.63
N LEU A 37 -4.12 8.09 9.62
CA LEU A 37 -2.92 7.27 9.71
C LEU A 37 -1.65 8.12 9.59
N PRO A 38 -0.52 7.63 10.12
CA PRO A 38 0.75 8.32 9.94
C PRO A 38 1.07 8.56 8.47
N SER A 39 1.86 9.60 8.19
CA SER A 39 2.17 10.01 6.82
C SER A 39 2.93 8.96 6.01
N TYR A 40 3.54 7.97 6.68
CA TYR A 40 4.22 6.90 5.95
C TYR A 40 3.24 5.84 5.39
N PHE A 41 1.94 5.97 5.66
CA PHE A 41 0.93 5.23 4.92
C PHE A 41 0.59 6.02 3.67
N ILE A 42 0.95 5.47 2.51
CA ILE A 42 0.81 6.15 1.22
C ILE A 42 -0.21 5.43 0.35
N ARG A 43 -0.94 6.20 -0.43
CA ARG A 43 -1.89 5.64 -1.39
C ARG A 43 -1.10 5.08 -2.56
N ILE A 44 -1.26 3.78 -2.87
CA ILE A 44 -0.57 3.15 -4.01
C ILE A 44 -1.53 2.78 -5.14
N ASN A 45 -2.83 2.71 -4.84
CA ASN A 45 -3.88 2.64 -5.85
C ASN A 45 -5.18 3.09 -5.20
N LYS A 46 -6.27 3.10 -5.96
CA LYS A 46 -7.55 3.63 -5.44
C LYS A 46 -8.10 2.83 -4.25
N SER A 47 -7.61 1.63 -4.03
CA SER A 47 -8.13 0.73 -3.00
C SER A 47 -7.13 0.37 -1.91
N THR A 48 -5.92 0.95 -1.91
CA THR A 48 -4.86 0.49 -1.01
C THR A 48 -4.02 1.64 -0.45
N LEU A 49 -3.87 1.62 0.88
CA LEU A 49 -2.91 2.43 1.62
C LEU A 49 -1.79 1.50 2.07
N ALA A 50 -0.55 1.80 1.69
CA ALA A 50 0.60 0.96 2.00
C ALA A 50 1.50 1.62 3.01
N ASN A 51 2.01 0.82 3.96
CA ASN A 51 3.06 1.28 4.86
C ASN A 51 4.37 1.33 4.08
N GLU A 52 4.82 2.54 3.76
CA GLU A 52 6.02 2.75 2.95
C GLU A 52 7.25 2.08 3.56
N HIS A 53 7.34 2.05 4.89
CA HIS A 53 8.46 1.43 5.60
C HIS A 53 8.50 -0.09 5.43
N ARG A 54 7.40 -0.70 5.02
CA ARG A 54 7.30 -2.14 4.86
C ARG A 54 7.36 -2.59 3.41
N ILE A 55 7.47 -1.66 2.47
CA ILE A 55 7.67 -1.99 1.07
C ILE A 55 9.14 -2.34 0.88
N GLU A 56 9.41 -3.57 0.44
CA GLU A 56 10.76 -4.02 0.18
C GLU A 56 11.29 -3.48 -1.15
N ARG A 57 10.43 -3.53 -2.18
CA ARG A 57 10.81 -3.09 -3.53
C ARG A 57 9.58 -2.90 -4.40
N PHE A 58 9.78 -2.28 -5.54
CA PHE A 58 8.78 -2.17 -6.61
C PHE A 58 9.26 -3.03 -7.77
N ASP A 59 8.42 -3.98 -8.19
CA ASP A 59 8.74 -4.88 -9.30
C ASP A 59 7.94 -4.49 -10.54
N ALA A 60 8.62 -4.42 -11.68
CA ALA A 60 7.95 -4.32 -12.96
C ALA A 60 7.25 -5.65 -13.24
N VAL A 61 6.01 -5.57 -13.70
CA VAL A 61 5.23 -6.76 -14.03
C VAL A 61 4.86 -6.73 -15.50
N PHE A 62 4.34 -7.86 -16.00
CA PHE A 62 3.89 -7.98 -17.38
C PHE A 62 2.91 -6.85 -17.69
N ASN A 63 2.96 -6.32 -18.91
CA ASN A 63 2.12 -5.21 -19.39
C ASN A 63 2.53 -3.83 -18.88
N GLY A 64 3.75 -3.67 -18.37
CA GLY A 64 4.26 -2.38 -17.95
C GLY A 64 3.72 -1.88 -16.64
N GLY A 65 3.03 -2.73 -15.88
CA GLY A 65 2.57 -2.37 -14.54
C GLY A 65 3.67 -2.48 -13.50
N VAL A 66 3.35 -2.09 -12.28
CA VAL A 66 4.28 -2.14 -11.15
C VAL A 66 3.55 -2.73 -9.94
N ASP A 67 4.22 -3.61 -9.22
CA ASP A 67 3.74 -4.12 -7.94
C ASP A 67 4.65 -3.62 -6.82
N ALA A 68 4.04 -3.26 -5.70
CA ALA A 68 4.75 -3.09 -4.44
C ALA A 68 4.88 -4.47 -3.80
N VAL A 69 6.09 -4.85 -3.44
CA VAL A 69 6.35 -6.13 -2.76
C VAL A 69 6.71 -5.80 -1.32
N PHE A 70 5.91 -6.31 -0.40
CA PHE A 70 6.10 -6.06 1.03
C PHE A 70 7.04 -7.09 1.63
N ARG A 71 7.64 -6.77 2.76
CA ARG A 71 8.62 -7.64 3.40
C ARG A 71 8.05 -9.00 3.80
N CYS A 72 6.75 -9.08 4.07
CA CYS A 72 6.10 -10.36 4.35
C CYS A 72 5.83 -11.19 3.09
N GLY A 73 6.11 -10.66 1.90
CA GLY A 73 5.87 -11.33 0.62
C GLY A 73 4.57 -10.96 -0.05
N TYR A 74 3.70 -10.21 0.63
CA TYR A 74 2.46 -9.75 0.02
C TYR A 74 2.78 -8.78 -1.13
N ARG A 75 2.02 -8.87 -2.21
CA ARG A 75 2.19 -8.01 -3.38
C ARG A 75 0.89 -7.26 -3.65
N GLU A 76 1.00 -6.01 -4.06
CA GLU A 76 -0.15 -5.19 -4.39
C GLU A 76 0.16 -4.33 -5.61
N TYR A 77 -0.81 -4.20 -6.49
CA TYR A 77 -0.70 -3.36 -7.69
C TYR A 77 -0.51 -1.90 -7.31
N VAL A 78 0.36 -1.22 -8.03
CA VAL A 78 0.57 0.23 -7.87
C VAL A 78 0.08 0.91 -9.15
N SER A 79 -0.85 1.87 -9.02
CA SER A 79 -1.36 2.58 -10.19
C SER A 79 -0.25 3.46 -10.79
N ARG A 80 -0.33 3.73 -12.09
CA ARG A 80 0.66 4.58 -12.77
C ARG A 80 0.73 5.96 -12.13
N ARG A 81 -0.42 6.52 -11.81
CA ARG A 81 -0.50 7.84 -11.19
C ARG A 81 0.19 7.85 -9.83
N CYS A 82 -0.10 6.87 -9.00
CA CYS A 82 0.51 6.78 -7.67
C CYS A 82 2.01 6.51 -7.77
N PHE A 83 2.42 5.66 -8.71
CA PHE A 83 3.84 5.36 -8.89
C PHE A 83 4.63 6.59 -9.33
N SER A 84 4.06 7.42 -10.21
CA SER A 84 4.68 8.68 -10.62
C SER A 84 4.90 9.60 -9.41
N GLN A 85 3.92 9.69 -8.53
CA GLN A 85 4.03 10.51 -7.32
C GLN A 85 5.09 9.97 -6.39
N ILE A 86 5.16 8.65 -6.22
CA ILE A 86 6.16 8.01 -5.38
C ILE A 86 7.57 8.27 -5.92
N ARG A 87 7.77 8.10 -7.24
CA ARG A 87 9.05 8.33 -7.89
C ARG A 87 9.54 9.76 -7.71
N ARG A 88 8.64 10.73 -7.83
CA ARG A 88 9.01 12.15 -7.67
C ARG A 88 9.58 12.44 -6.30
N ARG A 89 9.07 11.77 -5.26
CA ARG A 89 9.57 11.96 -3.90
C ARG A 89 11.02 11.53 -3.76
N TYR A 90 11.44 10.51 -4.49
CA TYR A 90 12.81 10.03 -4.46
C TYR A 90 13.73 10.75 -5.45
N GLU A 91 13.20 11.17 -6.59
CA GLU A 91 13.97 11.88 -7.61
C GLU A 91 14.25 13.33 -7.23
N GLY A 92 13.48 13.91 -6.34
CA GLY A 92 13.64 15.28 -5.90
C GLY A 92 14.73 15.49 -4.85
N ILE A 93 15.47 14.44 -4.53
CA ILE A 93 16.52 14.49 -3.50
C ILE A 93 17.87 14.82 -4.12
#